data_152da596d7e27cb43d94c3b0d3c20fea
#
_entry.id   152da596d7e27cb43d94c3b0d3c20fea
#
_cell.length_a   1.000
_cell.length_b   1.000
_cell.length_c   1.000
_cell.angle_alpha   90.00
_cell.angle_beta   90.00
_cell.angle_gamma   90.00
#
_symmetry.space_group_name_H-M   'P 1'
#
loop_
_entity.id
_entity.type
_entity.pdbx_description
1 polymer ?
#
loop_
_entity_poly.entity_id
_entity_poly.type
_entity_poly.pdbx_seq_one_letter_code
_entity_poly.pdbx_strand_id
1 'polypeptide(L)'
;MTALTTDQTTFYQQNGYLAPIEIFTEDEAGSLYETFQQLERDYGEVLQGYGRNNSHQVLPLFDQIAHHPRILDVIESLIGPNILVAGTTLFIKEPEQRGFISWHQDALYNGLRPYNWTTAWLALTD
;
A
#
# COMPACT_ATOMS: atom_id res chain seq x y z
N MET A 1 16.64 -2.75 -9.10
CA MET A 1 16.46 -3.24 -7.71
C MET A 1 16.23 -2.02 -6.85
N THR A 2 15.08 -1.95 -6.21
CA THR A 2 14.67 -0.83 -5.34
C THR A 2 14.95 -1.18 -3.86
N ALA A 3 15.96 -2.02 -3.62
CA ALA A 3 16.35 -2.40 -2.25
C ALA A 3 16.76 -1.15 -1.45
N LEU A 4 16.33 -1.08 -0.20
CA LEU A 4 16.66 0.02 0.69
C LEU A 4 18.15 0.02 1.06
N THR A 5 18.69 1.20 1.25
CA THR A 5 20.03 1.36 1.82
C THR A 5 20.02 1.02 3.32
N THR A 6 21.19 0.78 3.88
CA THR A 6 21.34 0.57 5.34
C THR A 6 20.80 1.74 6.15
N ASP A 7 21.04 2.98 5.68
CA ASP A 7 20.58 4.19 6.36
C ASP A 7 19.05 4.29 6.35
N GLN A 8 18.41 3.95 5.21
CA GLN A 8 16.94 3.91 5.09
C GLN A 8 16.32 2.84 6.01
N THR A 9 16.91 1.66 6.04
CA THR A 9 16.46 0.58 6.93
C THR A 9 16.62 0.97 8.40
N THR A 10 17.75 1.59 8.77
CA THR A 10 17.99 2.09 10.11
C THR A 10 16.99 3.19 10.49
N PHE A 11 16.73 4.13 9.56
CA PHE A 11 15.72 5.17 9.77
C PHE A 11 14.33 4.58 10.03
N TYR A 12 13.92 3.60 9.21
CA TYR A 12 12.63 2.92 9.41
C TYR A 12 12.54 2.25 10.78
N GLN A 13 13.58 1.54 11.20
CA GLN A 13 13.62 0.86 12.49
C GLN A 13 13.51 1.83 13.68
N GLN A 14 14.08 3.02 13.54
CA GLN A 14 14.06 4.03 14.60
C GLN A 14 12.76 4.84 14.64
N ASN A 15 12.16 5.10 13.49
CA ASN A 15 11.04 6.04 13.34
C ASN A 15 9.70 5.35 13.08
N GLY A 16 9.70 4.08 12.65
CA GLY A 16 8.50 3.31 12.36
C GLY A 16 7.84 3.65 11.01
N TYR A 17 8.48 4.48 10.19
CA TYR A 17 8.04 4.79 8.82
C TYR A 17 9.22 5.17 7.95
N LEU A 18 9.03 5.10 6.63
CA LEU A 18 9.96 5.59 5.63
C LEU A 18 9.17 6.14 4.44
N ALA A 19 9.29 7.41 4.17
CA ALA A 19 8.64 8.10 3.05
C ALA A 19 9.39 9.39 2.68
N PRO A 20 9.33 9.84 1.42
CA PRO A 20 8.79 9.12 0.26
C PRO A 20 9.77 8.07 -0.28
N ILE A 21 9.22 7.04 -0.94
CA ILE A 21 9.99 6.08 -1.73
C ILE A 21 9.40 6.09 -3.15
N GLU A 22 10.20 6.43 -4.12
CA GLU A 22 9.77 6.44 -5.52
C GLU A 22 9.71 5.00 -6.06
N ILE A 23 8.50 4.47 -6.21
CA ILE A 23 8.22 3.15 -6.75
C ILE A 23 7.80 3.24 -8.23
N PHE A 24 6.97 4.19 -8.57
CA PHE A 24 6.46 4.44 -9.91
C PHE A 24 6.90 5.81 -10.41
N THR A 25 7.13 5.92 -11.69
CA THR A 25 7.24 7.23 -12.36
C THR A 25 5.87 7.91 -12.38
N GLU A 26 5.83 9.21 -12.65
CA GLU A 26 4.57 9.95 -12.80
C GLU A 26 3.67 9.34 -13.89
N ASP A 27 4.22 8.93 -15.02
CA ASP A 27 3.48 8.28 -16.10
C ASP A 27 2.90 6.91 -15.67
N GLU A 28 3.70 6.11 -14.96
CA GLU A 28 3.23 4.82 -14.41
C GLU A 28 2.12 5.03 -13.37
N ALA A 29 2.28 5.96 -12.45
CA ALA A 29 1.28 6.30 -11.45
C ALA A 29 0.00 6.85 -12.09
N GLY A 30 0.13 7.71 -13.10
CA GLY A 30 -0.99 8.23 -13.88
C GLY A 30 -1.77 7.11 -14.58
N SER A 31 -1.08 6.17 -15.22
CA SER A 31 -1.72 5.02 -15.88
C SER A 31 -2.45 4.09 -14.88
N LEU A 32 -1.87 3.89 -13.69
CA LEU A 32 -2.53 3.14 -12.61
C LEU A 32 -3.79 3.87 -12.13
N TYR A 33 -3.72 5.19 -11.96
CA TYR A 33 -4.84 6.01 -11.56
C TYR A 33 -5.97 6.02 -12.59
N GLU A 34 -5.66 6.16 -13.88
CA GLU A 34 -6.65 6.07 -14.97
C GLU A 34 -7.37 4.71 -14.95
N THR A 35 -6.61 3.63 -14.77
CA THR A 35 -7.18 2.28 -14.65
C THR A 35 -8.08 2.17 -13.42
N PHE A 36 -7.66 2.72 -12.28
CA PHE A 36 -8.47 2.78 -11.08
C PHE A 36 -9.77 3.55 -11.30
N GLN A 37 -9.71 4.72 -11.93
CA GLN A 37 -10.89 5.52 -12.27
C GLN A 37 -11.87 4.75 -13.17
N GLN A 38 -11.37 3.93 -14.11
CA GLN A 38 -12.24 3.08 -14.93
C GLN A 38 -12.94 2.03 -14.06
N LEU A 39 -12.21 1.37 -13.16
CA LEU A 39 -12.80 0.41 -12.22
C LEU A 39 -13.84 1.09 -11.30
N GLU A 40 -13.60 2.32 -10.87
CA GLU A 40 -14.53 3.08 -10.05
C GLU A 40 -15.82 3.43 -10.81
N ARG A 41 -15.73 3.76 -12.09
CA ARG A 41 -16.92 3.95 -12.96
C ARG A 41 -17.73 2.67 -13.12
N ASP A 42 -17.04 1.52 -13.28
CA ASP A 42 -17.69 0.25 -13.58
C ASP A 42 -18.21 -0.47 -12.33
N TYR A 43 -17.53 -0.29 -11.20
CA TYR A 43 -17.74 -1.04 -9.95
C TYR A 43 -17.79 -0.15 -8.70
N GLY A 44 -18.11 1.14 -8.82
CA GLY A 44 -18.01 2.11 -7.74
C GLY A 44 -18.73 1.71 -6.45
N GLU A 45 -19.94 1.17 -6.54
CA GLU A 45 -20.68 0.69 -5.36
C GLU A 45 -19.94 -0.44 -4.63
N VAL A 46 -19.30 -1.34 -5.38
CA VAL A 46 -18.51 -2.45 -4.82
C VAL A 46 -17.24 -1.92 -4.18
N LEU A 47 -16.53 -1.01 -4.84
CA LEU A 47 -15.28 -0.43 -4.35
C LEU A 47 -15.48 0.48 -3.13
N GLN A 48 -16.62 1.14 -3.02
CA GLN A 48 -17.00 1.91 -1.82
C GLN A 48 -17.51 1.03 -0.68
N GLY A 49 -17.97 -0.20 -0.99
CA GLY A 49 -18.45 -1.21 -0.05
C GLY A 49 -17.36 -2.22 0.37
N TYR A 50 -17.70 -3.52 0.26
CA TYR A 50 -16.77 -4.59 0.71
C TYR A 50 -15.57 -4.79 -0.21
N GLY A 51 -15.66 -4.43 -1.49
CA GLY A 51 -14.53 -4.48 -2.44
C GLY A 51 -13.41 -3.50 -2.10
N ARG A 52 -13.64 -2.61 -1.14
CA ARG A 52 -12.63 -1.75 -0.54
C ARG A 52 -11.52 -2.53 0.18
N ASN A 53 -11.87 -3.65 0.78
CA ASN A 53 -10.93 -4.51 1.49
C ASN A 53 -10.63 -5.75 0.68
N ASN A 54 -9.37 -6.16 0.65
CA ASN A 54 -8.88 -7.33 -0.07
C ASN A 54 -9.20 -7.31 -1.58
N SER A 55 -9.25 -6.14 -2.17
CA SER A 55 -9.49 -5.93 -3.61
C SER A 55 -8.50 -6.69 -4.50
N HIS A 56 -7.29 -6.97 -4.03
CA HIS A 56 -6.29 -7.78 -4.73
C HIS A 56 -6.75 -9.21 -5.01
N GLN A 57 -7.73 -9.74 -4.27
CA GLN A 57 -8.24 -11.09 -4.48
C GLN A 57 -9.24 -11.18 -5.64
N VAL A 58 -9.79 -10.06 -6.09
CA VAL A 58 -10.86 -10.04 -7.09
C VAL A 58 -10.59 -9.10 -8.27
N LEU A 59 -9.68 -8.16 -8.14
CA LEU A 59 -9.35 -7.16 -9.15
C LEU A 59 -7.87 -7.24 -9.55
N PRO A 60 -7.56 -7.61 -10.81
CA PRO A 60 -6.18 -7.82 -11.27
C PRO A 60 -5.24 -6.62 -11.05
N LEU A 61 -5.75 -5.39 -11.14
CA LEU A 61 -4.96 -4.20 -10.88
C LEU A 61 -4.31 -4.22 -9.49
N PHE A 62 -5.11 -4.53 -8.46
CA PHE A 62 -4.62 -4.50 -7.08
C PHE A 62 -3.76 -5.72 -6.74
N ASP A 63 -4.00 -6.84 -7.41
CA ASP A 63 -3.11 -8.01 -7.34
C ASP A 63 -1.74 -7.70 -7.94
N GLN A 64 -1.69 -7.07 -9.11
CA GLN A 64 -0.46 -6.63 -9.74
C GLN A 64 0.31 -5.62 -8.90
N ILE A 65 -0.38 -4.68 -8.25
CA ILE A 65 0.24 -3.72 -7.33
C ILE A 65 0.80 -4.44 -6.10
N ALA A 66 0.01 -5.31 -5.46
CA ALA A 66 0.42 -6.04 -4.26
C ALA A 66 1.64 -6.95 -4.49
N HIS A 67 1.79 -7.46 -5.71
CA HIS A 67 2.91 -8.32 -6.12
C HIS A 67 3.96 -7.59 -6.96
N HIS A 68 3.92 -6.24 -7.00
CA HIS A 68 4.85 -5.49 -7.83
C HIS A 68 6.30 -5.61 -7.33
N PRO A 69 7.27 -6.04 -8.18
CA PRO A 69 8.63 -6.34 -7.74
C PRO A 69 9.31 -5.17 -7.00
N ARG A 70 9.13 -3.94 -7.46
CA ARG A 70 9.74 -2.76 -6.80
C ARG A 70 9.17 -2.51 -5.39
N ILE A 71 7.90 -2.84 -5.16
CA ILE A 71 7.30 -2.79 -3.82
C ILE A 71 7.86 -3.93 -2.96
N LEU A 72 7.88 -5.15 -3.50
CA LEU A 72 8.37 -6.32 -2.77
C LEU A 72 9.85 -6.21 -2.40
N ASP A 73 10.71 -5.65 -3.25
CA ASP A 73 12.12 -5.38 -2.94
C ASP A 73 12.28 -4.48 -1.69
N VAL A 74 11.44 -3.44 -1.59
CA VAL A 74 11.42 -2.56 -0.41
C VAL A 74 10.96 -3.30 0.82
N ILE A 75 9.86 -4.04 0.72
CA ILE A 75 9.29 -4.81 1.84
C ILE A 75 10.28 -5.89 2.30
N GLU A 76 10.90 -6.61 1.37
CA GLU A 76 11.92 -7.62 1.69
C GLU A 76 13.09 -7.03 2.48
N SER A 77 13.50 -5.80 2.15
CA SER A 77 14.56 -5.09 2.88
C SER A 77 14.20 -4.81 4.34
N LEU A 78 12.90 -4.78 4.69
CA LEU A 78 12.41 -4.48 6.04
C LEU A 78 12.07 -5.73 6.86
N ILE A 79 11.42 -6.72 6.27
CA ILE A 79 10.90 -7.89 6.98
C ILE A 79 11.47 -9.23 6.51
N GLY A 80 12.37 -9.20 5.52
CA GLY A 80 12.99 -10.41 4.95
C GLY A 80 12.14 -11.05 3.83
N PRO A 81 12.66 -12.15 3.22
CA PRO A 81 12.12 -12.69 1.98
C PRO A 81 10.82 -13.49 2.12
N ASN A 82 10.42 -13.83 3.32
CA ASN A 82 9.19 -14.61 3.55
C ASN A 82 8.00 -13.66 3.71
N ILE A 83 7.49 -13.14 2.59
CA ILE A 83 6.45 -12.13 2.55
C ILE A 83 5.09 -12.80 2.27
N LEU A 84 4.09 -12.42 3.05
CA LEU A 84 2.69 -12.75 2.83
C LEU A 84 1.87 -11.46 2.74
N VAL A 85 1.08 -11.32 1.69
CA VAL A 85 0.09 -10.24 1.59
C VAL A 85 -1.08 -10.58 2.50
N ALA A 86 -1.18 -9.89 3.61
CA ALA A 86 -2.25 -10.12 4.59
C ALA A 86 -3.56 -9.44 4.17
N GLY A 87 -3.50 -8.37 3.41
CA GLY A 87 -4.66 -7.66 2.91
C GLY A 87 -4.29 -6.40 2.13
N THR A 88 -5.26 -5.87 1.41
CA THR A 88 -5.20 -4.55 0.78
C THR A 88 -6.43 -3.74 1.19
N THR A 89 -6.27 -2.44 1.29
CA THR A 89 -7.39 -1.53 1.59
C THR A 89 -7.29 -0.29 0.70
N LEU A 90 -8.40 0.07 0.09
CA LEU A 90 -8.52 1.31 -0.67
C LEU A 90 -8.91 2.45 0.26
N PHE A 91 -8.05 3.46 0.36
CA PHE A 91 -8.34 4.69 1.06
C PHE A 91 -8.78 5.75 0.06
N ILE A 92 -10.10 5.83 -0.16
CA ILE A 92 -10.71 6.87 -0.99
C ILE A 92 -11.17 7.97 -0.05
N LYS A 93 -10.64 9.17 -0.25
CA LYS A 93 -10.97 10.35 0.54
C LYS A 93 -11.43 11.45 -0.40
N GLU A 94 -12.72 11.73 -0.36
CA GLU A 94 -13.30 12.80 -1.15
C GLU A 94 -12.84 14.19 -0.66
N PRO A 95 -12.76 15.18 -1.56
CA PRO A 95 -12.52 16.56 -1.16
C PRO A 95 -13.50 17.01 -0.06
N GLU A 96 -13.03 17.82 0.88
CA GLU A 96 -13.83 18.36 1.98
C GLU A 96 -14.28 17.35 3.06
N GLN A 97 -13.96 16.06 2.94
CA GLN A 97 -14.19 15.12 4.04
C GLN A 97 -13.36 15.51 5.25
N ARG A 98 -14.02 15.68 6.40
CA ARG A 98 -13.37 16.10 7.66
C ARG A 98 -12.74 14.96 8.44
N GLY A 99 -12.90 13.73 7.96
CA GLY A 99 -12.32 12.54 8.60
C GLY A 99 -10.79 12.56 8.58
N PHE A 100 -10.17 12.16 9.67
CA PHE A 100 -8.73 11.92 9.74
C PHE A 100 -8.46 10.59 10.43
N ILE A 101 -7.31 10.01 10.13
CA ILE A 101 -6.81 8.83 10.82
C ILE A 101 -5.66 9.28 11.71
N SER A 102 -5.77 9.01 13.01
CA SER A 102 -4.71 9.34 13.97
C SER A 102 -3.49 8.43 13.77
N TRP A 103 -2.34 8.85 14.27
CA TRP A 103 -1.14 8.03 14.31
C TRP A 103 -1.39 6.71 15.04
N HIS A 104 -1.02 5.61 14.41
CA HIS A 104 -1.21 4.26 14.93
C HIS A 104 -0.15 3.30 14.38
N GLN A 105 -0.17 2.07 14.88
CA GLN A 105 0.62 0.96 14.37
C GLN A 105 -0.33 -0.17 13.96
N ASP A 106 -0.34 -0.52 12.67
CA ASP A 106 -1.23 -1.57 12.13
C ASP A 106 -1.02 -2.92 12.81
N ALA A 107 0.23 -3.24 13.16
CA ALA A 107 0.57 -4.48 13.84
C ALA A 107 -0.20 -4.72 15.14
N LEU A 108 -0.69 -3.67 15.81
CA LEU A 108 -1.46 -3.81 17.05
C LEU A 108 -2.84 -4.42 16.82
N TYR A 109 -3.42 -4.21 15.66
CA TYR A 109 -4.78 -4.69 15.33
C TYR A 109 -4.78 -6.15 14.85
N ASN A 110 -3.66 -6.66 14.38
CA ASN A 110 -3.59 -7.96 13.69
C ASN A 110 -3.21 -9.14 14.60
N GLY A 111 -2.87 -8.87 15.85
CA GLY A 111 -2.58 -9.93 16.85
C GLY A 111 -1.39 -10.83 16.55
N LEU A 112 -0.57 -10.51 15.53
CA LEU A 112 0.59 -11.31 15.14
C LEU A 112 1.76 -11.20 16.12
N ARG A 113 2.50 -12.28 16.26
CA ARG A 113 3.75 -12.35 17.04
C ARG A 113 4.79 -13.21 16.28
N PRO A 114 6.05 -12.76 16.12
CA PRO A 114 6.51 -11.40 16.39
C PRO A 114 5.78 -10.35 15.53
N TYR A 115 5.93 -9.06 15.85
CA TYR A 115 5.33 -7.95 15.10
C TYR A 115 6.03 -7.70 13.75
N ASN A 116 6.23 -8.72 12.95
CA ASN A 116 6.76 -8.59 11.59
C ASN A 116 5.64 -8.19 10.63
N TRP A 117 5.19 -6.95 10.77
CA TRP A 117 4.15 -6.36 9.95
C TRP A 117 4.62 -5.02 9.42
N THR A 118 4.42 -4.80 8.14
CA THR A 118 4.64 -3.50 7.51
C THR A 118 3.52 -3.22 6.51
N THR A 119 3.17 -1.97 6.34
CA THR A 119 2.16 -1.52 5.39
C THR A 119 2.83 -0.67 4.33
N ALA A 120 2.67 -1.04 3.07
CA ALA A 120 3.02 -0.17 1.94
C ALA A 120 1.80 0.71 1.62
N TRP A 121 1.95 2.02 1.79
CA TRP A 121 0.94 2.99 1.43
C TRP A 121 1.32 3.64 0.10
N LEU A 122 0.51 3.43 -0.93
CA LEU A 122 0.76 3.92 -2.29
C LEU A 122 -0.20 5.07 -2.60
N ALA A 123 0.35 6.27 -2.83
CA ALA A 123 -0.40 7.40 -3.35
C ALA A 123 -0.54 7.28 -4.88
N LEU A 124 -1.76 7.41 -5.39
CA LEU A 124 -2.07 7.48 -6.81
C LEU A 124 -2.42 8.90 -7.27
N THR A 125 -2.64 9.80 -6.32
CA THR A 125 -2.92 11.24 -6.54
C THR A 125 -2.12 12.08 -5.56
N ASP A 126 -2.01 13.36 -5.88
CA ASP A 126 -1.46 14.38 -4.98
C ASP A 126 -2.37 14.66 -3.79
#